data_02dfe46c5980e45260f626c4d397f31c
#
_entry.id   02dfe46c5980e45260f626c4d397f31c
#
_cell.length_a   1.000
_cell.length_b   1.000
_cell.length_c   1.000
_cell.angle_alpha   90.00
_cell.angle_beta   90.00
_cell.angle_gamma   90.00
#
_symmetry.space_group_name_H-M   'P 1'
#
loop_
_entity.id
_entity.type
_entity.pdbx_description
1 polymer ?
#
loop_
_entity_poly.entity_id
_entity_poly.type
_entity_poly.pdbx_seq_one_letter_code
_entity_poly.pdbx_strand_id
1 'polypeptide(L)'
;QGKYPGHAVVLTSVVKKQGIEELKDQLVAAAPQKDDELHIVSDLVQTGDMVVLVVPIDSAAPKGRLIMPQQQTIRDLLDHHAIPIVTQVEELAGMLSALADKVKLVITDSQAFKEVNQIVPADIPLTSFSILFARHKGNLQQLMEGVRMVEQLRDGDKVLIAEGCTHRRQCDDIGTVKIPNWLRTHTGCKLDIETCSGSSFPADLSPYAMVIHCGGCTLHEKEMKHRIFMAKEQKVPIVNYGIFIAYINGIVQRSTELFRDK
;
A
#
# COMPACT_ATOMS: atom_id res chain seq x y z
N GLN A 1 38.87 7.53 7.88
CA GLN A 1 38.78 7.51 6.38
C GLN A 1 39.10 6.12 5.78
N GLY A 2 40.05 5.36 6.34
CA GLY A 2 40.45 4.07 5.75
C GLY A 2 39.37 2.95 5.78
N LYS A 3 38.38 3.03 6.64
CA LYS A 3 37.33 2.01 6.79
C LYS A 3 36.16 2.16 5.81
N TYR A 4 35.99 3.37 5.23
CA TYR A 4 34.87 3.69 4.31
C TYR A 4 35.42 4.54 3.13
N PRO A 5 36.15 3.93 2.18
CA PRO A 5 36.67 4.64 1.04
C PRO A 5 35.52 5.16 0.15
N GLY A 6 35.57 6.41 -0.26
CA GLY A 6 34.55 7.04 -1.10
C GLY A 6 33.43 7.75 -0.32
N HIS A 7 33.42 7.69 1.00
CA HIS A 7 32.43 8.41 1.82
C HIS A 7 33.06 9.64 2.52
N ALA A 8 32.28 10.72 2.61
CA ALA A 8 32.65 11.87 3.42
C ALA A 8 32.61 11.50 4.91
N VAL A 9 33.66 11.79 5.64
CA VAL A 9 33.76 11.52 7.08
C VAL A 9 33.98 12.82 7.81
N VAL A 10 33.02 13.21 8.65
CA VAL A 10 33.08 14.44 9.46
C VAL A 10 33.25 14.07 10.92
N LEU A 11 34.24 14.66 11.58
CA LEU A 11 34.45 14.50 13.01
C LEU A 11 33.61 15.53 13.77
N THR A 12 32.73 15.09 14.64
CA THR A 12 31.82 15.95 15.38
C THR A 12 31.94 15.78 16.89
N SER A 13 31.75 16.84 17.62
CA SER A 13 31.61 16.85 19.08
C SER A 13 30.46 17.77 19.49
N VAL A 14 29.39 17.16 19.99
CA VAL A 14 28.23 17.92 20.50
C VAL A 14 28.62 18.76 21.72
N VAL A 15 29.44 18.22 22.62
CA VAL A 15 29.89 18.90 23.83
C VAL A 15 30.76 20.11 23.50
N LYS A 16 31.68 19.97 22.54
CA LYS A 16 32.58 21.05 22.09
C LYS A 16 31.97 21.90 20.97
N LYS A 17 30.78 21.57 20.47
CA LYS A 17 30.11 22.21 19.32
C LYS A 17 31.01 22.30 18.07
N GLN A 18 31.90 21.30 17.87
CA GLN A 18 32.83 21.26 16.75
C GLN A 18 32.30 20.36 15.63
N GLY A 19 32.52 20.70 14.36
CA GLY A 19 32.19 19.93 13.17
C GLY A 19 30.69 19.84 12.87
N ILE A 20 29.81 20.54 13.59
CA ILE A 20 28.35 20.43 13.40
C ILE A 20 27.92 21.12 12.10
N GLU A 21 28.46 22.29 11.78
CA GLU A 21 28.12 22.99 10.53
C GLU A 21 28.69 22.23 9.33
N GLU A 22 29.92 21.73 9.40
CA GLU A 22 30.50 20.88 8.35
C GLU A 22 29.66 19.62 8.12
N LEU A 23 29.12 18.99 9.19
CA LEU A 23 28.20 17.86 9.05
C LEU A 23 26.91 18.25 8.31
N LYS A 24 26.32 19.41 8.64
CA LYS A 24 25.12 19.91 7.93
C LYS A 24 25.41 20.14 6.46
N ASP A 25 26.52 20.78 6.12
CA ASP A 25 26.91 21.04 4.73
C ASP A 25 27.12 19.74 3.96
N GLN A 26 27.77 18.74 4.56
CA GLN A 26 27.94 17.42 3.94
C GLN A 26 26.63 16.67 3.79
N LEU A 27 25.69 16.80 4.72
CA LEU A 27 24.35 16.22 4.60
C LEU A 27 23.55 16.87 3.47
N VAL A 28 23.64 18.20 3.32
CA VAL A 28 23.00 18.92 2.20
C VAL A 28 23.62 18.51 0.87
N ALA A 29 24.97 18.42 0.81
CA ALA A 29 25.66 18.00 -0.41
C ALA A 29 25.39 16.55 -0.82
N ALA A 30 25.17 15.67 0.17
CA ALA A 30 24.85 14.27 -0.05
C ALA A 30 23.35 14.00 -0.25
N ALA A 31 22.49 14.99 0.00
CA ALA A 31 21.06 14.86 -0.21
C ALA A 31 20.77 14.67 -1.71
N PRO A 32 19.87 13.74 -2.09
CA PRO A 32 19.45 13.59 -3.49
C PRO A 32 18.93 14.94 -4.00
N GLN A 33 19.47 15.41 -5.12
CA GLN A 33 19.09 16.71 -5.71
C GLN A 33 17.72 16.73 -6.41
N LYS A 34 17.08 15.57 -6.56
CA LYS A 34 15.68 15.41 -6.96
C LYS A 34 15.09 14.30 -6.11
N ASP A 35 14.03 14.59 -5.37
CA ASP A 35 13.03 13.59 -5.10
C ASP A 35 12.47 13.23 -6.48
N ASP A 36 12.60 11.98 -6.91
CA ASP A 36 11.74 11.44 -7.96
C ASP A 36 10.33 11.69 -7.44
N GLU A 37 9.55 12.50 -8.17
CA GLU A 37 8.18 12.81 -7.75
C GLU A 37 7.41 11.49 -7.64
N LEU A 38 7.15 11.09 -6.41
CA LEU A 38 6.47 9.83 -6.11
C LEU A 38 4.98 10.01 -6.34
N HIS A 39 4.54 9.74 -7.56
CA HIS A 39 3.13 9.75 -7.92
C HIS A 39 2.37 8.60 -7.24
N ILE A 40 1.18 8.90 -6.73
CA ILE A 40 0.24 7.86 -6.26
C ILE A 40 -0.56 7.36 -7.47
N VAL A 41 -1.16 8.30 -8.21
CA VAL A 41 -2.06 8.03 -9.34
C VAL A 41 -1.94 9.08 -10.46
N SER A 42 -1.34 10.22 -10.20
CA SER A 42 -1.32 11.37 -11.12
C SER A 42 -0.59 11.08 -12.45
N ASP A 43 0.38 10.18 -12.45
CA ASP A 43 1.05 9.72 -13.68
C ASP A 43 0.19 8.81 -14.57
N LEU A 44 -0.99 8.39 -14.11
CA LEU A 44 -1.97 7.55 -14.82
C LEU A 44 -3.09 8.36 -15.46
N VAL A 45 -3.17 9.66 -15.18
CA VAL A 45 -4.25 10.56 -15.59
C VAL A 45 -3.70 11.83 -16.22
N GLN A 46 -4.57 12.57 -16.91
CA GLN A 46 -4.23 13.86 -17.51
C GLN A 46 -5.05 14.98 -16.85
N THR A 47 -4.64 16.22 -17.08
CA THR A 47 -5.40 17.41 -16.67
C THR A 47 -6.84 17.33 -17.16
N GLY A 48 -7.80 17.50 -16.28
CA GLY A 48 -9.23 17.44 -16.55
C GLY A 48 -9.86 16.03 -16.53
N ASP A 49 -9.07 14.96 -16.42
CA ASP A 49 -9.59 13.60 -16.27
C ASP A 49 -10.41 13.46 -14.99
N MET A 50 -11.56 12.81 -15.07
CA MET A 50 -12.43 12.54 -13.94
C MET A 50 -12.07 11.18 -13.32
N VAL A 51 -11.73 11.20 -12.04
CA VAL A 51 -11.39 10.01 -11.27
C VAL A 51 -12.37 9.82 -10.13
N VAL A 52 -13.08 8.70 -10.14
CA VAL A 52 -14.06 8.35 -9.11
C VAL A 52 -13.39 7.61 -7.97
N LEU A 53 -13.56 8.13 -6.76
CA LEU A 53 -13.04 7.55 -5.53
C LEU A 53 -14.20 7.00 -4.71
N VAL A 54 -14.30 5.68 -4.61
CA VAL A 54 -15.36 5.01 -3.85
C VAL A 54 -14.88 4.78 -2.43
N VAL A 55 -15.52 5.47 -1.49
CA VAL A 55 -15.15 5.53 -0.08
C VAL A 55 -16.29 4.97 0.75
N PRO A 56 -16.26 3.67 1.11
CA PRO A 56 -17.29 3.09 1.95
C PRO A 56 -17.23 3.69 3.37
N ILE A 57 -18.38 3.83 4.00
CA ILE A 57 -18.49 4.25 5.40
C ILE A 57 -18.83 3.01 6.23
N ASP A 58 -17.80 2.44 6.85
CA ASP A 58 -17.93 1.31 7.76
C ASP A 58 -17.75 1.74 9.24
N SER A 59 -17.83 0.76 10.15
CA SER A 59 -17.68 1.01 11.60
C SER A 59 -16.27 1.49 11.98
N ALA A 60 -15.26 1.24 11.14
CA ALA A 60 -13.87 1.64 11.34
C ALA A 60 -13.56 3.02 10.76
N ALA A 61 -14.45 3.56 9.91
CA ALA A 61 -14.25 4.87 9.28
C ALA A 61 -14.20 5.99 10.34
N PRO A 62 -13.19 6.85 10.32
CA PRO A 62 -13.11 7.94 11.28
C PRO A 62 -14.21 8.98 11.01
N LYS A 63 -14.98 9.31 12.04
CA LYS A 63 -16.03 10.33 11.93
C LYS A 63 -15.45 11.69 11.53
N GLY A 64 -16.06 12.32 10.53
CA GLY A 64 -15.76 13.69 10.09
C GLY A 64 -14.46 13.83 9.27
N ARG A 65 -13.80 12.75 8.87
CA ARG A 65 -12.61 12.82 8.01
C ARG A 65 -12.42 11.57 7.17
N LEU A 66 -11.75 11.74 6.05
CA LEU A 66 -11.22 10.64 5.24
C LEU A 66 -9.97 10.03 5.88
N ILE A 67 -9.64 8.79 5.54
CA ILE A 67 -8.38 8.16 5.94
C ILE A 67 -7.22 8.68 5.08
N MET A 68 -6.00 8.54 5.57
CA MET A 68 -4.81 9.08 4.92
C MET A 68 -4.64 8.66 3.45
N PRO A 69 -4.81 7.40 3.03
CA PRO A 69 -4.70 7.03 1.62
C PRO A 69 -5.67 7.78 0.71
N GLN A 70 -6.92 7.96 1.16
CA GLN A 70 -7.94 8.68 0.42
C GLN A 70 -7.56 10.16 0.28
N GLN A 71 -7.16 10.82 1.38
CA GLN A 71 -6.72 12.23 1.37
C GLN A 71 -5.51 12.46 0.46
N GLN A 72 -4.49 11.60 0.54
CA GLN A 72 -3.27 11.73 -0.26
C GLN A 72 -3.56 11.48 -1.76
N THR A 73 -4.42 10.52 -2.10
CA THR A 73 -4.83 10.29 -3.49
C THR A 73 -5.62 11.48 -4.05
N ILE A 74 -6.55 12.05 -3.27
CA ILE A 74 -7.27 13.27 -3.67
C ILE A 74 -6.28 14.42 -3.90
N ARG A 75 -5.32 14.60 -2.99
CA ARG A 75 -4.32 15.66 -3.10
C ARG A 75 -3.44 15.49 -4.33
N ASP A 76 -2.94 14.28 -4.60
CA ASP A 76 -2.15 13.95 -5.79
C ASP A 76 -2.90 14.28 -7.09
N LEU A 77 -4.19 13.94 -7.18
CA LEU A 77 -5.05 14.29 -8.32
C LEU A 77 -5.20 15.79 -8.49
N LEU A 78 -5.46 16.53 -7.41
CA LEU A 78 -5.66 17.98 -7.44
C LEU A 78 -4.39 18.73 -7.84
N ASP A 79 -3.23 18.31 -7.35
CA ASP A 79 -1.94 18.90 -7.68
C ASP A 79 -1.60 18.75 -9.17
N HIS A 80 -2.19 17.75 -9.84
CA HIS A 80 -2.03 17.48 -11.27
C HIS A 80 -3.26 17.89 -12.11
N HIS A 81 -4.15 18.71 -11.55
CA HIS A 81 -5.33 19.25 -12.23
C HIS A 81 -6.32 18.20 -12.75
N ALA A 82 -6.32 16.98 -12.20
CA ALA A 82 -7.38 16.00 -12.40
C ALA A 82 -8.57 16.29 -11.46
N ILE A 83 -9.74 15.74 -11.76
CA ILE A 83 -10.99 16.00 -11.04
C ILE A 83 -11.37 14.79 -10.20
N PRO A 84 -11.08 14.77 -8.88
CA PRO A 84 -11.52 13.71 -7.99
C PRO A 84 -13.01 13.85 -7.66
N ILE A 85 -13.77 12.77 -7.85
CA ILE A 85 -15.19 12.68 -7.51
C ILE A 85 -15.34 11.61 -6.43
N VAL A 86 -15.75 12.00 -5.23
CA VAL A 86 -15.86 11.08 -4.09
C VAL A 86 -17.30 10.64 -3.91
N THR A 87 -17.53 9.32 -3.78
CA THR A 87 -18.86 8.73 -3.61
C THR A 87 -18.80 7.51 -2.68
N GLN A 88 -19.96 7.01 -2.28
CA GLN A 88 -20.13 5.72 -1.63
C GLN A 88 -20.49 4.66 -2.66
N VAL A 89 -20.57 3.39 -2.22
CA VAL A 89 -20.88 2.26 -3.10
C VAL A 89 -22.30 2.35 -3.64
N GLU A 90 -23.23 2.79 -2.79
CA GLU A 90 -24.67 2.85 -3.08
C GLU A 90 -24.99 3.85 -4.21
N GLU A 91 -24.27 4.97 -4.28
CA GLU A 91 -24.49 6.00 -5.29
C GLU A 91 -23.68 5.79 -6.57
N LEU A 92 -22.71 4.82 -6.56
CA LEU A 92 -21.75 4.63 -7.64
C LEU A 92 -22.42 4.37 -9.00
N ALA A 93 -23.42 3.49 -9.06
CA ALA A 93 -24.10 3.16 -10.30
C ALA A 93 -24.79 4.37 -10.94
N GLY A 94 -25.51 5.16 -10.12
CA GLY A 94 -26.18 6.39 -10.58
C GLY A 94 -25.20 7.45 -11.05
N MET A 95 -24.08 7.60 -10.33
CA MET A 95 -23.04 8.55 -10.69
C MET A 95 -22.31 8.15 -11.98
N LEU A 96 -21.92 6.89 -12.16
CA LEU A 96 -21.31 6.42 -13.41
C LEU A 96 -22.25 6.64 -14.60
N SER A 97 -23.55 6.40 -14.43
CA SER A 97 -24.56 6.68 -15.46
C SER A 97 -24.64 8.18 -15.81
N ALA A 98 -24.54 9.07 -14.82
CA ALA A 98 -24.59 10.51 -15.03
C ALA A 98 -23.32 11.09 -15.69
N LEU A 99 -22.15 10.49 -15.39
CA LEU A 99 -20.87 10.91 -15.95
C LEU A 99 -20.57 10.30 -17.32
N ALA A 100 -21.25 9.23 -17.66
CA ALA A 100 -21.08 8.47 -18.91
C ALA A 100 -19.59 8.10 -19.18
N ASP A 101 -19.10 8.43 -20.38
CA ASP A 101 -17.74 8.12 -20.87
C ASP A 101 -16.63 9.03 -20.32
N LYS A 102 -16.96 9.94 -19.41
CA LYS A 102 -16.00 10.91 -18.85
C LYS A 102 -15.14 10.34 -17.72
N VAL A 103 -15.51 9.17 -17.17
CA VAL A 103 -14.78 8.56 -16.08
C VAL A 103 -13.53 7.85 -16.59
N LYS A 104 -12.37 8.36 -16.21
CA LYS A 104 -11.07 7.81 -16.61
C LYS A 104 -10.65 6.61 -15.79
N LEU A 105 -10.95 6.62 -14.50
CA LEU A 105 -10.48 5.63 -13.54
C LEU A 105 -11.42 5.58 -12.33
N VAL A 106 -11.65 4.40 -11.79
CA VAL A 106 -12.31 4.19 -10.49
C VAL A 106 -11.30 3.65 -9.49
N ILE A 107 -11.23 4.27 -8.30
CA ILE A 107 -10.37 3.86 -7.19
C ILE A 107 -11.27 3.56 -5.99
N THR A 108 -11.14 2.37 -5.40
CA THR A 108 -12.00 1.97 -4.28
C THR A 108 -11.19 1.55 -3.05
N ASP A 109 -11.84 1.48 -1.91
CA ASP A 109 -11.29 0.76 -0.77
C ASP A 109 -11.29 -0.75 -1.05
N SER A 110 -10.23 -1.44 -0.62
CA SER A 110 -10.07 -2.87 -0.90
C SER A 110 -11.19 -3.71 -0.31
N GLN A 111 -11.84 -3.28 0.76
CA GLN A 111 -12.96 -4.00 1.36
C GLN A 111 -14.22 -3.97 0.49
N ALA A 112 -14.44 -2.90 -0.27
CA ALA A 112 -15.57 -2.78 -1.21
C ALA A 112 -15.26 -3.32 -2.61
N PHE A 113 -14.06 -3.86 -2.84
CA PHE A 113 -13.56 -4.21 -4.18
C PHE A 113 -14.48 -5.16 -4.93
N LYS A 114 -15.00 -6.20 -4.26
CA LYS A 114 -15.88 -7.19 -4.88
C LYS A 114 -17.19 -6.55 -5.38
N GLU A 115 -17.80 -5.71 -4.59
CA GLU A 115 -19.06 -5.04 -4.89
C GLU A 115 -18.87 -3.99 -5.99
N VAL A 116 -17.86 -3.13 -5.84
CA VAL A 116 -17.50 -2.11 -6.84
C VAL A 116 -17.16 -2.74 -8.19
N ASN A 117 -16.48 -3.89 -8.22
CA ASN A 117 -16.16 -4.60 -9.44
C ASN A 117 -17.41 -5.09 -10.20
N GLN A 118 -18.54 -5.33 -9.52
CA GLN A 118 -19.79 -5.72 -10.16
C GLN A 118 -20.54 -4.52 -10.76
N ILE A 119 -20.30 -3.31 -10.24
CA ILE A 119 -20.97 -2.08 -10.66
C ILE A 119 -20.21 -1.41 -11.80
N VAL A 120 -18.87 -1.38 -11.73
CA VAL A 120 -18.02 -0.65 -12.69
C VAL A 120 -17.92 -1.42 -14.00
N PRO A 121 -18.29 -0.82 -15.16
CA PRO A 121 -18.13 -1.42 -16.49
C PRO A 121 -16.71 -1.93 -16.74
N ALA A 122 -16.57 -2.96 -17.57
CA ALA A 122 -15.28 -3.62 -17.81
C ALA A 122 -14.25 -2.72 -18.55
N ASP A 123 -14.74 -1.77 -19.32
CA ASP A 123 -13.95 -0.79 -20.09
C ASP A 123 -13.41 0.37 -19.21
N ILE A 124 -13.95 0.56 -18.01
CA ILE A 124 -13.43 1.54 -17.07
C ILE A 124 -12.36 0.89 -16.19
N PRO A 125 -11.11 1.40 -16.19
CA PRO A 125 -10.06 0.91 -15.30
C PRO A 125 -10.46 1.00 -13.82
N LEU A 126 -10.13 -0.04 -13.05
CA LEU A 126 -10.48 -0.15 -11.63
C LEU A 126 -9.25 -0.56 -10.82
N THR A 127 -8.96 0.16 -9.75
CA THR A 127 -7.90 -0.21 -8.78
C THR A 127 -8.34 0.11 -7.35
N SER A 128 -7.46 -0.09 -6.37
CA SER A 128 -7.72 0.30 -4.98
C SER A 128 -6.64 1.20 -4.42
N PHE A 129 -7.02 2.00 -3.40
CA PHE A 129 -6.04 2.81 -2.65
C PHE A 129 -4.85 1.97 -2.16
N SER A 130 -5.10 0.76 -1.65
CA SER A 130 -4.05 -0.12 -1.15
C SER A 130 -3.08 -0.60 -2.25
N ILE A 131 -3.56 -0.85 -3.47
CA ILE A 131 -2.71 -1.21 -4.62
C ILE A 131 -1.91 0.00 -5.11
N LEU A 132 -2.52 1.18 -5.18
CA LEU A 132 -1.80 2.42 -5.48
C LEU A 132 -0.66 2.67 -4.49
N PHE A 133 -0.90 2.48 -3.20
CA PHE A 133 0.13 2.63 -2.17
C PHE A 133 1.19 1.53 -2.21
N ALA A 134 0.85 0.30 -2.63
CA ALA A 134 1.82 -0.76 -2.89
C ALA A 134 2.81 -0.37 -3.99
N ARG A 135 2.33 0.32 -5.03
CA ARG A 135 3.15 0.88 -6.10
C ARG A 135 3.95 2.09 -5.62
N HIS A 136 3.30 3.06 -4.99
CA HIS A 136 3.88 4.32 -4.56
C HIS A 136 5.01 4.16 -3.53
N LYS A 137 4.84 3.29 -2.52
CA LYS A 137 5.79 3.11 -1.41
C LYS A 137 6.58 1.80 -1.45
N GLY A 138 6.19 0.87 -2.32
CA GLY A 138 6.72 -0.48 -2.32
C GLY A 138 7.32 -0.91 -3.65
N ASN A 139 7.17 -2.19 -3.90
CA ASN A 139 7.49 -2.85 -5.17
C ASN A 139 6.28 -3.69 -5.58
N LEU A 140 5.45 -3.14 -6.47
CA LEU A 140 4.20 -3.78 -6.88
C LEU A 140 4.44 -5.18 -7.47
N GLN A 141 5.48 -5.33 -8.31
CA GLN A 141 5.78 -6.61 -8.93
C GLN A 141 6.11 -7.69 -7.89
N GLN A 142 6.98 -7.38 -6.93
CA GLN A 142 7.35 -8.32 -5.87
C GLN A 142 6.14 -8.70 -5.01
N LEU A 143 5.26 -7.74 -4.71
CA LEU A 143 4.03 -8.00 -3.94
C LEU A 143 3.03 -8.85 -4.74
N MET A 144 2.96 -8.69 -6.06
CA MET A 144 2.16 -9.53 -6.95
C MET A 144 2.73 -10.95 -7.11
N GLU A 145 4.04 -11.11 -7.09
CA GLU A 145 4.68 -12.43 -7.05
C GLU A 145 4.40 -13.13 -5.72
N GLY A 146 4.47 -12.38 -4.62
CA GLY A 146 4.24 -12.90 -3.27
C GLY A 146 2.84 -13.46 -3.04
N VAL A 147 1.80 -12.92 -3.70
CA VAL A 147 0.42 -13.39 -3.51
C VAL A 147 0.20 -14.83 -3.99
N ARG A 148 0.99 -15.30 -4.95
CA ARG A 148 0.89 -16.69 -5.48
C ARG A 148 1.21 -17.74 -4.42
N MET A 149 1.90 -17.37 -3.34
CA MET A 149 2.19 -18.25 -2.22
C MET A 149 0.93 -18.70 -1.48
N VAL A 150 -0.16 -17.94 -1.57
CA VAL A 150 -1.45 -18.28 -0.94
C VAL A 150 -1.91 -19.69 -1.34
N GLU A 151 -1.71 -20.09 -2.60
CA GLU A 151 -2.10 -21.42 -3.11
C GLU A 151 -1.16 -22.55 -2.67
N GLN A 152 -0.03 -22.21 -2.08
CA GLN A 152 0.98 -23.20 -1.64
C GLN A 152 0.97 -23.42 -0.14
N LEU A 153 0.17 -22.64 0.62
CA LEU A 153 0.04 -22.76 2.06
C LEU A 153 -0.56 -24.12 2.47
N ARG A 154 -0.09 -24.64 3.59
CA ARG A 154 -0.45 -25.96 4.15
C ARG A 154 -0.84 -25.84 5.61
N ASP A 155 -1.46 -26.88 6.14
CA ASP A 155 -1.77 -26.98 7.55
C ASP A 155 -0.50 -26.84 8.41
N GLY A 156 -0.57 -25.95 9.40
CA GLY A 156 0.54 -25.66 10.30
C GLY A 156 1.48 -24.55 9.82
N ASP A 157 1.34 -24.06 8.57
CA ASP A 157 2.16 -22.94 8.11
C ASP A 157 1.88 -21.69 8.93
N LYS A 158 2.97 -20.98 9.25
CA LYS A 158 2.94 -19.74 10.01
C LYS A 158 2.87 -18.54 9.07
N VAL A 159 1.87 -17.67 9.24
CA VAL A 159 1.68 -16.47 8.44
C VAL A 159 1.75 -15.23 9.32
N LEU A 160 2.59 -14.27 8.93
CA LEU A 160 2.69 -12.97 9.61
C LEU A 160 1.75 -11.97 8.96
N ILE A 161 0.82 -11.39 9.74
CA ILE A 161 0.05 -10.22 9.34
C ILE A 161 0.70 -9.00 9.98
N ALA A 162 1.23 -8.10 9.13
CA ALA A 162 2.01 -6.95 9.57
C ALA A 162 1.30 -5.63 9.27
N GLU A 163 1.16 -4.79 10.30
CA GLU A 163 0.56 -3.47 10.20
C GLU A 163 1.61 -2.37 10.40
N GLY A 164 1.54 -1.31 9.59
CA GLY A 164 2.46 -0.18 9.67
C GLY A 164 2.21 0.76 10.84
N CYS A 165 1.03 0.70 11.46
CA CYS A 165 0.63 1.58 12.54
C CYS A 165 -0.01 0.82 13.70
N THR A 166 -0.15 1.52 14.84
CA THR A 166 -0.87 1.04 16.02
C THR A 166 -2.22 1.76 16.09
N HIS A 167 -3.13 1.45 15.16
CA HIS A 167 -4.48 1.99 15.22
C HIS A 167 -5.34 1.22 16.25
N ARG A 168 -6.46 1.83 16.66
CA ARG A 168 -7.40 1.18 17.57
C ARG A 168 -8.09 0.02 16.84
N ARG A 169 -7.81 -1.20 17.27
CA ARG A 169 -8.46 -2.41 16.74
C ARG A 169 -9.92 -2.46 17.15
N GLN A 170 -10.76 -2.89 16.24
CA GLN A 170 -12.18 -3.13 16.43
C GLN A 170 -12.49 -4.63 16.33
N CYS A 171 -13.72 -5.03 16.69
CA CYS A 171 -14.14 -6.43 16.65
C CYS A 171 -14.15 -7.04 15.23
N ASP A 172 -14.19 -6.21 14.19
CA ASP A 172 -14.17 -6.57 12.76
C ASP A 172 -12.95 -6.01 12.03
N ASP A 173 -11.86 -5.81 12.75
CA ASP A 173 -10.59 -5.28 12.21
C ASP A 173 -10.10 -6.09 11.01
N ILE A 174 -9.61 -5.36 9.98
CA ILE A 174 -9.21 -5.99 8.72
C ILE A 174 -7.99 -6.91 8.87
N GLY A 175 -6.97 -6.48 9.62
CA GLY A 175 -5.72 -7.23 9.75
C GLY A 175 -5.85 -8.40 10.71
N THR A 176 -6.50 -8.21 11.85
CA THR A 176 -6.53 -9.21 12.93
C THR A 176 -7.73 -10.15 12.86
N VAL A 177 -8.77 -9.81 12.10
CA VAL A 177 -10.01 -10.61 12.02
C VAL A 177 -10.33 -11.01 10.58
N LYS A 178 -10.52 -10.02 9.68
CA LYS A 178 -11.04 -10.31 8.33
C LYS A 178 -10.03 -11.08 7.48
N ILE A 179 -8.79 -10.62 7.38
CA ILE A 179 -7.74 -11.28 6.57
C ILE A 179 -7.44 -12.70 7.06
N PRO A 180 -7.25 -12.96 8.37
CA PRO A 180 -7.14 -14.33 8.87
C PRO A 180 -8.28 -15.25 8.45
N ASN A 181 -9.51 -14.78 8.56
CA ASN A 181 -10.70 -15.56 8.19
C ASN A 181 -10.78 -15.80 6.69
N TRP A 182 -10.53 -14.78 5.87
CA TRP A 182 -10.51 -14.92 4.42
C TRP A 182 -9.41 -15.85 3.95
N LEU A 183 -8.20 -15.76 4.52
CA LEU A 183 -7.08 -16.63 4.18
C LEU A 183 -7.41 -18.10 4.48
N ARG A 184 -7.92 -18.40 5.70
CA ARG A 184 -8.33 -19.75 6.07
C ARG A 184 -9.48 -20.28 5.21
N THR A 185 -10.44 -19.42 4.89
CA THR A 185 -11.58 -19.81 4.04
C THR A 185 -11.12 -20.10 2.62
N HIS A 186 -10.22 -19.31 2.07
CA HIS A 186 -9.71 -19.46 0.71
C HIS A 186 -8.83 -20.71 0.57
N THR A 187 -7.91 -20.93 1.51
CA THR A 187 -6.95 -22.05 1.45
C THR A 187 -7.50 -23.37 1.98
N GLY A 188 -8.52 -23.31 2.85
CA GLY A 188 -9.02 -24.48 3.59
C GLY A 188 -8.05 -24.99 4.66
N CYS A 189 -6.92 -24.32 4.91
CA CYS A 189 -5.85 -24.75 5.78
C CYS A 189 -5.99 -24.23 7.22
N LYS A 190 -5.48 -25.02 8.18
CA LYS A 190 -5.32 -24.62 9.58
C LYS A 190 -3.98 -23.88 9.74
N LEU A 191 -4.01 -22.56 9.58
CA LEU A 191 -2.83 -21.71 9.61
C LEU A 191 -2.60 -21.13 11.00
N ASP A 192 -1.30 -21.07 11.39
CA ASP A 192 -0.85 -20.32 12.58
C ASP A 192 -0.63 -18.85 12.16
N ILE A 193 -1.46 -17.95 12.67
CA ILE A 193 -1.45 -16.55 12.29
C ILE A 193 -0.93 -15.69 13.42
N GLU A 194 0.21 -15.05 13.19
CA GLU A 194 0.81 -14.06 14.07
C GLU A 194 0.59 -12.65 13.54
N THR A 195 0.43 -11.69 14.43
CA THR A 195 0.23 -10.28 14.07
C THR A 195 1.29 -9.40 14.69
N CYS A 196 1.81 -8.43 13.93
CA CYS A 196 2.66 -7.37 14.45
C CYS A 196 2.19 -5.99 13.99
N SER A 197 2.57 -4.93 14.71
CA SER A 197 2.16 -3.56 14.36
C SER A 197 3.24 -2.52 14.69
N GLY A 198 3.23 -1.41 13.96
CA GLY A 198 4.18 -0.31 14.16
C GLY A 198 5.63 -0.76 13.99
N SER A 199 6.47 -0.53 15.00
CA SER A 199 7.89 -0.88 15.02
C SER A 199 8.21 -2.33 15.36
N SER A 200 7.20 -3.15 15.66
CA SER A 200 7.40 -4.56 16.06
C SER A 200 7.53 -5.53 14.88
N PHE A 201 7.85 -5.03 13.68
CA PHE A 201 8.14 -5.90 12.53
C PHE A 201 9.40 -6.75 12.82
N PRO A 202 9.32 -8.09 12.77
CA PRO A 202 10.42 -8.93 13.18
C PRO A 202 11.61 -8.86 12.21
N ALA A 203 12.83 -8.90 12.75
CA ALA A 203 14.05 -8.95 11.96
C ALA A 203 14.28 -10.33 11.30
N ASP A 204 13.83 -11.40 11.95
CA ASP A 204 13.87 -12.76 11.42
C ASP A 204 12.47 -13.15 10.89
N LEU A 205 12.36 -13.33 9.59
CA LEU A 205 11.14 -13.74 8.89
C LEU A 205 11.17 -15.25 8.55
N SER A 206 12.26 -15.94 8.77
CA SER A 206 12.43 -17.34 8.38
C SER A 206 11.37 -18.31 8.95
N PRO A 207 10.72 -18.05 10.13
CA PRO A 207 9.65 -18.91 10.62
C PRO A 207 8.34 -18.80 9.82
N TYR A 208 8.19 -17.80 8.96
CA TYR A 208 6.92 -17.53 8.28
C TYR A 208 6.93 -18.05 6.84
N ALA A 209 5.87 -18.74 6.45
CA ALA A 209 5.64 -19.15 5.06
C ALA A 209 5.33 -17.94 4.16
N MET A 210 4.68 -16.89 4.70
CA MET A 210 4.48 -15.62 4.02
C MET A 210 4.19 -14.47 4.99
N VAL A 211 4.33 -13.24 4.48
CA VAL A 211 3.94 -12.00 5.16
C VAL A 211 2.81 -11.34 4.40
N ILE A 212 1.72 -10.97 5.10
CA ILE A 212 0.65 -10.14 4.56
C ILE A 212 0.71 -8.78 5.25
N HIS A 213 1.17 -7.74 4.54
CA HIS A 213 1.41 -6.40 5.08
C HIS A 213 0.28 -5.44 4.72
N CYS A 214 -0.08 -4.54 5.63
CA CYS A 214 -1.03 -3.47 5.30
C CYS A 214 -0.45 -2.50 4.26
N GLY A 215 -1.26 -1.55 3.76
CA GLY A 215 -0.83 -0.55 2.77
C GLY A 215 0.26 0.41 3.24
N GLY A 216 0.64 0.37 4.53
CA GLY A 216 1.74 1.20 5.06
C GLY A 216 1.50 2.70 4.96
N CYS A 217 0.24 3.16 5.06
CA CYS A 217 -0.13 4.57 4.84
C CYS A 217 0.62 5.54 5.78
N THR A 218 0.92 5.12 6.99
CA THR A 218 1.67 5.90 8.00
C THR A 218 3.17 5.64 7.96
N LEU A 219 3.62 4.59 7.28
CA LEU A 219 5.05 4.30 7.14
C LEU A 219 5.69 5.23 6.10
N HIS A 220 6.92 5.62 6.38
CA HIS A 220 7.76 6.25 5.37
C HIS A 220 8.11 5.22 4.27
N GLU A 221 8.27 5.68 3.04
CA GLU A 221 8.62 4.85 1.89
C GLU A 221 9.85 3.97 2.14
N LYS A 222 10.92 4.56 2.71
CA LYS A 222 12.15 3.83 3.03
C LYS A 222 11.92 2.65 3.98
N GLU A 223 11.05 2.82 4.97
CA GLU A 223 10.69 1.75 5.90
C GLU A 223 9.91 0.64 5.18
N MET A 224 8.96 1.00 4.32
CA MET A 224 8.19 0.02 3.55
C MET A 224 9.11 -0.76 2.58
N LYS A 225 9.98 -0.07 1.85
CA LYS A 225 10.98 -0.69 0.97
C LYS A 225 11.95 -1.59 1.76
N HIS A 226 12.34 -1.17 2.96
CA HIS A 226 13.19 -2.00 3.83
C HIS A 226 12.52 -3.31 4.24
N ARG A 227 11.25 -3.29 4.65
CA ARG A 227 10.49 -4.52 5.00
C ARG A 227 10.34 -5.45 3.81
N ILE A 228 10.05 -4.91 2.62
CA ILE A 228 9.96 -5.70 1.38
C ILE A 228 11.33 -6.29 1.03
N PHE A 229 12.41 -5.52 1.17
CA PHE A 229 13.78 -5.98 0.94
C PHE A 229 14.17 -7.10 1.92
N MET A 230 13.89 -6.95 3.23
CA MET A 230 14.14 -7.99 4.23
C MET A 230 13.42 -9.30 3.89
N ALA A 231 12.16 -9.23 3.48
CA ALA A 231 11.40 -10.40 3.06
C ALA A 231 12.04 -11.09 1.85
N LYS A 232 12.50 -10.30 0.86
CA LYS A 232 13.21 -10.80 -0.33
C LYS A 232 14.52 -11.50 0.03
N GLU A 233 15.38 -10.86 0.84
CA GLU A 233 16.67 -11.42 1.26
C GLU A 233 16.50 -12.74 2.01
N GLN A 234 15.45 -12.85 2.82
CA GLN A 234 15.14 -14.07 3.56
C GLN A 234 14.28 -15.06 2.77
N LYS A 235 13.97 -14.75 1.50
CA LYS A 235 13.15 -15.60 0.60
C LYS A 235 11.77 -15.89 1.16
N VAL A 236 11.20 -14.96 1.93
CA VAL A 236 9.84 -15.05 2.47
C VAL A 236 8.92 -14.23 1.59
N PRO A 237 7.92 -14.83 0.95
CA PRO A 237 6.95 -14.12 0.13
C PRO A 237 6.22 -13.05 0.95
N ILE A 238 6.08 -11.86 0.35
CA ILE A 238 5.35 -10.74 0.96
C ILE A 238 4.30 -10.22 -0.01
N VAL A 239 3.11 -9.94 0.50
CA VAL A 239 1.99 -9.34 -0.23
C VAL A 239 1.35 -8.23 0.61
N ASN A 240 0.68 -7.26 -0.04
CA ASN A 240 -0.10 -6.30 0.72
C ASN A 240 -1.59 -6.67 0.77
N TYR A 241 -2.34 -6.09 1.72
CA TYR A 241 -3.77 -6.32 1.93
C TYR A 241 -4.59 -6.16 0.64
N GLY A 242 -4.34 -5.10 -0.13
CA GLY A 242 -5.12 -4.83 -1.35
C GLY A 242 -4.92 -5.88 -2.43
N ILE A 243 -3.68 -6.29 -2.68
CA ILE A 243 -3.36 -7.35 -3.65
C ILE A 243 -3.92 -8.70 -3.18
N PHE A 244 -3.78 -9.01 -1.89
CA PHE A 244 -4.35 -10.24 -1.31
C PHE A 244 -5.88 -10.28 -1.48
N ILE A 245 -6.58 -9.19 -1.13
CA ILE A 245 -8.04 -9.10 -1.27
C ILE A 245 -8.46 -9.18 -2.73
N ALA A 246 -7.75 -8.49 -3.64
CA ALA A 246 -8.00 -8.58 -5.07
C ALA A 246 -7.81 -10.01 -5.60
N TYR A 247 -6.79 -10.73 -5.10
CA TYR A 247 -6.49 -12.09 -5.50
C TYR A 247 -7.58 -13.08 -5.11
N ILE A 248 -7.98 -13.09 -3.83
CA ILE A 248 -9.02 -14.02 -3.35
C ILE A 248 -10.41 -13.75 -3.97
N ASN A 249 -10.63 -12.54 -4.50
CA ASN A 249 -11.83 -12.18 -5.24
C ASN A 249 -11.69 -12.35 -6.76
N GLY A 250 -10.57 -12.84 -7.28
CA GLY A 250 -10.35 -13.08 -8.71
C GLY A 250 -10.21 -11.82 -9.57
N ILE A 251 -9.94 -10.66 -8.97
CA ILE A 251 -9.90 -9.36 -9.66
C ILE A 251 -8.50 -8.72 -9.71
N VAL A 252 -7.46 -9.44 -9.31
CA VAL A 252 -6.08 -8.90 -9.27
C VAL A 252 -5.62 -8.44 -10.65
N GLN A 253 -5.96 -9.17 -11.71
CA GLN A 253 -5.58 -8.80 -13.07
C GLN A 253 -6.18 -7.46 -13.48
N ARG A 254 -7.51 -7.29 -13.33
CA ARG A 254 -8.21 -6.04 -13.62
C ARG A 254 -7.66 -4.87 -12.80
N SER A 255 -7.40 -5.09 -11.51
CA SER A 255 -6.96 -4.05 -10.59
C SER A 255 -5.52 -3.58 -10.78
N THR A 256 -4.73 -4.33 -11.55
CA THR A 256 -3.31 -4.03 -11.82
C THR A 256 -3.00 -3.79 -13.29
N GLU A 257 -3.98 -3.97 -14.17
CA GLU A 257 -3.82 -3.83 -15.62
C GLU A 257 -3.29 -2.44 -16.02
N LEU A 258 -3.75 -1.39 -15.37
CA LEU A 258 -3.33 -0.01 -15.64
C LEU A 258 -1.83 0.26 -15.34
N PHE A 259 -1.11 -0.69 -14.75
CA PHE A 259 0.33 -0.56 -14.44
C PHE A 259 1.25 -1.37 -15.37
N ARG A 260 0.71 -2.11 -16.35
CA ARG A 260 1.51 -3.05 -17.18
C ARG A 260 2.50 -2.36 -18.10
N ASP A 261 2.23 -1.14 -18.52
CA ASP A 261 3.01 -0.39 -19.50
C ASP A 261 3.88 0.72 -18.87
N LYS A 262 4.08 0.66 -17.53
CA LYS A 262 4.81 1.70 -16.78
C LYS A 262 5.81 1.15 -15.78
#